data_ef3b83845d96a31a79129b35d7f230fd
#
_entry.id   ef3b83845d96a31a79129b35d7f230fd
#
_cell.length_a   1.000
_cell.length_b   1.000
_cell.length_c   1.000
_cell.angle_alpha   90.00
_cell.angle_beta   90.00
_cell.angle_gamma   90.00
#
_symmetry.space_group_name_H-M   'P 1'
#
loop_
_entity.id
_entity.type
_entity.pdbx_description
1 polymer ?
#
loop_
_entity_poly.entity_id
_entity_poly.type
_entity_poly.pdbx_seq_one_letter_code
_entity_poly.pdbx_strand_id
1 'polypeptide(L)'
;MPMNIGYKAANELPYEMKSNPPKISIGLVVYNGAEHIRTALDSIVRQSYKNIELIVVDGDSNDGTQNILKEYAEHISAQVSEPDKGIYDAMNKACSLATGDWLIFLGCDDVLLDALGKISGQMADPDAVYYGDAIFRSSGNTFGGKFSKFRLARQNFCHQAMFYPRSVYKKYSYSLAYRWLADYAYNITLVGAAIPFVYLAEVVSVFNDKGGSSQGDVEFENRKFSLICSSLGSMYALFETLRSLIERSVDKTVITIGVVLKSLLPYSYWKYFQSMWRKLRNKY
;
A
#
# COMPACT_ATOMS: atom_id res chain seq x y z
N MET A 1 -33.29 32.25 -16.32
CA MET A 1 -33.78 31.04 -15.61
C MET A 1 -32.60 30.10 -15.46
N PRO A 2 -32.06 29.83 -14.25
CA PRO A 2 -30.99 28.86 -14.06
C PRO A 2 -31.57 27.45 -14.00
N MET A 3 -31.01 26.54 -14.79
CA MET A 3 -31.34 25.12 -14.77
C MET A 3 -30.90 24.47 -13.46
N ASN A 4 -31.91 23.91 -12.77
CA ASN A 4 -31.74 23.18 -11.52
C ASN A 4 -31.27 21.75 -11.85
N ILE A 5 -29.98 21.46 -11.73
CA ILE A 5 -29.45 20.10 -11.87
C ILE A 5 -29.65 19.43 -10.51
N GLY A 6 -30.78 18.70 -10.39
CA GLY A 6 -31.07 17.91 -9.21
C GLY A 6 -30.08 16.76 -9.06
N TYR A 7 -29.17 16.89 -8.10
CA TYR A 7 -28.44 15.74 -7.55
C TYR A 7 -29.43 14.88 -6.78
N LYS A 8 -29.86 13.75 -7.35
CA LYS A 8 -30.45 12.68 -6.57
C LYS A 8 -29.37 12.12 -5.67
N ALA A 9 -29.47 12.38 -4.37
CA ALA A 9 -28.75 11.63 -3.35
C ALA A 9 -29.08 10.14 -3.58
N ALA A 10 -28.04 9.35 -3.84
CA ALA A 10 -28.16 7.90 -3.79
C ALA A 10 -28.61 7.55 -2.37
N ASN A 11 -29.80 6.94 -2.23
CA ASN A 11 -30.26 6.37 -0.97
C ASN A 11 -29.21 5.36 -0.52
N GLU A 12 -28.43 5.74 0.50
CA GLU A 12 -27.62 4.79 1.26
C GLU A 12 -28.62 3.84 1.94
N LEU A 13 -28.80 2.65 1.36
CA LEU A 13 -29.47 1.57 2.07
C LEU A 13 -28.72 1.32 3.36
N PRO A 14 -29.38 1.21 4.52
CA PRO A 14 -28.72 0.89 5.77
C PRO A 14 -27.98 -0.43 5.57
N TYR A 15 -26.68 -0.41 5.86
CA TYR A 15 -25.80 -1.55 5.82
C TYR A 15 -26.37 -2.64 6.77
N GLU A 16 -26.95 -3.71 6.20
CA GLU A 16 -27.34 -4.89 6.96
C GLU A 16 -26.07 -5.59 7.44
N MET A 17 -25.72 -5.43 8.71
CA MET A 17 -24.64 -6.18 9.33
C MET A 17 -24.95 -7.68 9.19
N LYS A 18 -24.05 -8.42 8.53
CA LYS A 18 -24.12 -9.88 8.51
C LYS A 18 -24.25 -10.39 9.94
N SER A 19 -25.00 -11.45 10.16
CA SER A 19 -25.19 -12.07 11.46
C SER A 19 -23.87 -12.50 12.14
N ASN A 20 -22.80 -12.65 11.36
CA ASN A 20 -21.45 -12.91 11.83
C ASN A 20 -20.45 -12.09 10.97
N PRO A 21 -20.10 -10.86 11.37
CA PRO A 21 -19.16 -10.03 10.64
C PRO A 21 -17.75 -10.66 10.68
N PRO A 22 -16.96 -10.59 9.58
CA PRO A 22 -15.65 -11.22 9.51
C PRO A 22 -14.67 -10.62 10.53
N LYS A 23 -13.81 -11.45 11.13
CA LYS A 23 -12.72 -10.99 11.97
C LYS A 23 -11.58 -10.43 11.10
N ILE A 24 -11.16 -9.20 11.39
CA ILE A 24 -10.06 -8.53 10.69
C ILE A 24 -8.85 -8.43 11.61
N SER A 25 -7.75 -9.11 11.24
CA SER A 25 -6.45 -8.92 11.89
C SER A 25 -5.78 -7.68 11.32
N ILE A 26 -5.22 -6.84 12.20
CA ILE A 26 -4.39 -5.69 11.84
C ILE A 26 -2.99 -6.00 12.33
N GLY A 27 -2.05 -6.21 11.41
CA GLY A 27 -0.64 -6.40 11.71
C GLY A 27 0.07 -5.05 11.74
N LEU A 28 0.37 -4.54 12.92
CA LEU A 28 1.16 -3.33 13.13
C LEU A 28 2.62 -3.72 13.32
N VAL A 29 3.47 -3.36 12.36
CA VAL A 29 4.91 -3.63 12.42
C VAL A 29 5.68 -2.35 12.74
N VAL A 30 6.65 -2.44 13.65
CA VAL A 30 7.38 -1.29 14.14
C VAL A 30 8.84 -1.62 14.47
N TYR A 31 9.74 -0.67 14.16
CA TYR A 31 11.10 -0.63 14.65
C TYR A 31 11.48 0.83 14.89
N ASN A 32 11.77 1.18 16.16
CA ASN A 32 12.08 2.54 16.60
C ASN A 32 11.05 3.57 16.12
N GLY A 33 9.78 3.35 16.47
CA GLY A 33 8.63 4.14 16.02
C GLY A 33 7.99 5.02 17.10
N ALA A 34 8.69 5.35 18.21
CA ALA A 34 8.11 6.06 19.35
C ALA A 34 7.46 7.40 18.97
N GLU A 35 7.99 8.10 17.96
CA GLU A 35 7.45 9.37 17.49
C GLU A 35 6.05 9.24 16.86
N HIS A 36 5.75 8.10 16.23
CA HIS A 36 4.58 7.96 15.37
C HIS A 36 3.56 6.93 15.85
N ILE A 37 4.01 5.86 16.50
CA ILE A 37 3.21 4.67 16.81
C ILE A 37 1.92 4.97 17.57
N ARG A 38 1.91 5.98 18.44
CA ARG A 38 0.72 6.38 19.19
C ARG A 38 -0.43 6.76 18.26
N THR A 39 -0.15 7.49 17.19
CA THR A 39 -1.15 7.88 16.20
C THR A 39 -1.72 6.66 15.45
N ALA A 40 -0.87 5.70 15.11
CA ALA A 40 -1.30 4.46 14.46
C ALA A 40 -2.19 3.63 15.40
N LEU A 41 -1.77 3.42 16.65
CA LEU A 41 -2.54 2.69 17.68
C LEU A 41 -3.89 3.34 17.95
N ASP A 42 -3.93 4.67 18.15
CA ASP A 42 -5.16 5.42 18.34
C ASP A 42 -6.14 5.24 17.18
N SER A 43 -5.64 5.23 15.95
CA SER A 43 -6.47 5.05 14.75
C SER A 43 -7.10 3.66 14.69
N ILE A 44 -6.43 2.65 15.22
CA ILE A 44 -6.94 1.27 15.30
C ILE A 44 -7.96 1.12 16.45
N VAL A 45 -7.63 1.62 17.64
CA VAL A 45 -8.50 1.49 18.83
C VAL A 45 -9.82 2.23 18.63
N ARG A 46 -9.81 3.36 17.92
CA ARG A 46 -11.00 4.19 17.65
C ARG A 46 -11.90 3.66 16.55
N GLN A 47 -11.55 2.54 15.87
CA GLN A 47 -12.42 1.97 14.84
C GLN A 47 -13.83 1.69 15.36
N SER A 48 -14.85 2.06 14.60
CA SER A 48 -16.25 1.74 14.89
C SER A 48 -16.52 0.24 14.78
N TYR A 49 -15.86 -0.43 13.86
CA TYR A 49 -15.89 -1.86 13.69
C TYR A 49 -15.13 -2.58 14.82
N LYS A 50 -15.79 -3.52 15.52
CA LYS A 50 -15.23 -4.10 16.77
C LYS A 50 -14.67 -5.50 16.63
N ASN A 51 -14.98 -6.24 15.53
CA ASN A 51 -14.41 -7.58 15.34
C ASN A 51 -12.99 -7.52 14.75
N ILE A 52 -12.10 -6.87 15.51
CA ILE A 52 -10.71 -6.60 15.16
C ILE A 52 -9.78 -7.40 16.08
N GLU A 53 -8.67 -7.84 15.54
CA GLU A 53 -7.53 -8.39 16.26
C GLU A 53 -6.30 -7.54 15.94
N LEU A 54 -5.74 -6.88 16.96
CA LEU A 54 -4.50 -6.12 16.82
C LEU A 54 -3.29 -6.99 17.16
N ILE A 55 -2.39 -7.16 16.21
CA ILE A 55 -1.13 -7.89 16.36
C ILE A 55 0.01 -6.90 16.19
N VAL A 56 0.88 -6.80 17.17
CA VAL A 56 2.04 -5.92 17.14
C VAL A 56 3.32 -6.75 17.04
N VAL A 57 4.15 -6.44 16.05
CA VAL A 57 5.50 -7.02 15.92
C VAL A 57 6.51 -5.89 15.97
N ASP A 58 7.26 -5.85 17.07
CA ASP A 58 8.32 -4.89 17.34
C ASP A 58 9.68 -5.52 17.08
N GLY A 59 10.49 -4.90 16.24
CA GLY A 59 11.83 -5.35 15.84
C GLY A 59 12.90 -5.13 16.90
N ASP A 60 12.56 -5.21 18.21
CA ASP A 60 13.42 -4.92 19.34
C ASP A 60 13.80 -3.43 19.44
N SER A 61 12.77 -2.58 19.45
CA SER A 61 12.93 -1.13 19.56
C SER A 61 13.54 -0.70 20.91
N ASN A 62 14.37 0.34 20.86
CA ASN A 62 15.06 0.89 22.04
C ASN A 62 14.87 2.41 22.25
N ASP A 63 13.97 3.03 21.47
CA ASP A 63 13.68 4.48 21.47
C ASP A 63 12.51 4.90 22.38
N GLY A 64 11.93 3.96 23.13
CA GLY A 64 10.75 4.18 23.94
C GLY A 64 9.45 3.59 23.34
N THR A 65 9.47 3.04 22.12
CA THR A 65 8.34 2.36 21.49
C THR A 65 7.68 1.34 22.41
N GLN A 66 8.47 0.49 23.07
CA GLN A 66 7.96 -0.55 23.98
C GLN A 66 7.19 0.02 25.18
N ASN A 67 7.55 1.19 25.68
CA ASN A 67 6.81 1.84 26.76
C ASN A 67 5.44 2.32 26.30
N ILE A 68 5.37 2.84 25.06
CA ILE A 68 4.08 3.21 24.47
C ILE A 68 3.21 1.97 24.24
N LEU A 69 3.78 0.87 23.74
CA LEU A 69 3.03 -0.39 23.54
C LEU A 69 2.41 -0.91 24.84
N LYS A 70 3.09 -0.78 25.99
CA LYS A 70 2.55 -1.16 27.30
C LYS A 70 1.30 -0.38 27.68
N GLU A 71 1.17 0.90 27.26
CA GLU A 71 -0.02 1.72 27.50
C GLU A 71 -1.26 1.22 26.73
N TYR A 72 -1.04 0.49 25.64
CA TYR A 72 -2.10 -0.10 24.78
C TYR A 72 -2.26 -1.61 24.97
N ALA A 73 -1.63 -2.21 25.98
CA ALA A 73 -1.58 -3.66 26.18
C ALA A 73 -2.96 -4.34 26.19
N GLU A 74 -3.98 -3.68 26.74
CA GLU A 74 -5.36 -4.19 26.79
C GLU A 74 -6.05 -4.26 25.42
N HIS A 75 -5.53 -3.53 24.41
CA HIS A 75 -6.05 -3.51 23.05
C HIS A 75 -5.26 -4.44 22.11
N ILE A 76 -4.09 -4.94 22.54
CA ILE A 76 -3.21 -5.78 21.73
C ILE A 76 -3.57 -7.25 21.97
N SER A 77 -4.00 -7.94 20.92
CA SER A 77 -4.39 -9.35 20.99
C SER A 77 -3.17 -10.29 21.01
N ALA A 78 -2.08 -9.92 20.32
CA ALA A 78 -0.82 -10.63 20.32
C ALA A 78 0.34 -9.66 20.09
N GLN A 79 1.44 -9.86 20.80
CA GLN A 79 2.65 -9.05 20.67
C GLN A 79 3.90 -9.91 20.66
N VAL A 80 4.84 -9.56 19.76
CA VAL A 80 6.21 -10.09 19.75
C VAL A 80 7.16 -8.90 19.70
N SER A 81 8.20 -8.90 20.55
CA SER A 81 9.27 -7.91 20.54
C SER A 81 10.59 -8.67 20.54
N GLU A 82 11.24 -8.72 19.40
CA GLU A 82 12.51 -9.41 19.18
C GLU A 82 13.18 -8.88 17.90
N PRO A 83 14.50 -9.01 17.77
CA PRO A 83 15.21 -8.62 16.55
C PRO A 83 14.60 -9.27 15.31
N ASP A 84 14.47 -8.52 14.23
CA ASP A 84 14.00 -9.00 12.93
C ASP A 84 15.04 -8.76 11.81
N LYS A 85 14.80 -9.39 10.66
CA LYS A 85 15.59 -9.24 9.44
C LYS A 85 15.03 -8.16 8.50
N GLY A 86 14.27 -7.22 9.04
CA GLY A 86 13.59 -6.14 8.32
C GLY A 86 12.08 -6.29 8.31
N ILE A 87 11.39 -5.29 7.77
CA ILE A 87 9.93 -5.14 7.81
C ILE A 87 9.15 -6.40 7.38
N TYR A 88 9.63 -7.12 6.37
CA TYR A 88 8.94 -8.31 5.86
C TYR A 88 9.11 -9.55 6.75
N ASP A 89 10.16 -9.61 7.57
CA ASP A 89 10.29 -10.62 8.61
C ASP A 89 9.25 -10.36 9.72
N ALA A 90 9.10 -9.11 10.15
CA ALA A 90 8.06 -8.70 11.07
C ALA A 90 6.64 -8.98 10.51
N MET A 91 6.40 -8.69 9.22
CA MET A 91 5.12 -9.00 8.57
C MET A 91 4.85 -10.52 8.52
N ASN A 92 5.87 -11.35 8.23
CA ASN A 92 5.74 -12.81 8.27
C ASN A 92 5.43 -13.33 9.68
N LYS A 93 6.03 -12.76 10.73
CA LYS A 93 5.69 -13.07 12.13
C LYS A 93 4.23 -12.71 12.43
N ALA A 94 3.77 -11.52 11.98
CA ALA A 94 2.37 -11.13 12.12
C ALA A 94 1.41 -12.07 11.39
N CYS A 95 1.74 -12.52 10.16
CA CYS A 95 0.98 -13.55 9.45
C CYS A 95 0.84 -14.85 10.26
N SER A 96 1.90 -15.25 10.97
CA SER A 96 1.89 -16.46 11.80
C SER A 96 0.95 -16.34 13.00
N LEU A 97 0.90 -15.16 13.63
CA LEU A 97 0.07 -14.88 14.80
C LEU A 97 -1.39 -14.61 14.44
N ALA A 98 -1.68 -14.05 13.26
CA ALA A 98 -3.01 -13.64 12.85
C ALA A 98 -4.00 -14.81 12.82
N THR A 99 -5.22 -14.57 13.32
CA THR A 99 -6.33 -15.54 13.33
C THR A 99 -7.59 -15.00 12.64
N GLY A 100 -7.57 -13.77 12.12
CA GLY A 100 -8.67 -13.15 11.41
C GLY A 100 -9.00 -13.79 10.06
N ASP A 101 -10.17 -13.53 9.54
CA ASP A 101 -10.57 -14.00 8.21
C ASP A 101 -9.79 -13.26 7.13
N TRP A 102 -9.46 -11.99 7.38
CA TRP A 102 -8.56 -11.16 6.58
C TRP A 102 -7.51 -10.49 7.45
N LEU A 103 -6.34 -10.24 6.86
CA LEU A 103 -5.22 -9.53 7.47
C LEU A 103 -4.90 -8.29 6.63
N ILE A 104 -4.80 -7.13 7.29
CA ILE A 104 -4.27 -5.88 6.75
C ILE A 104 -3.02 -5.50 7.53
N PHE A 105 -2.05 -4.88 6.85
CA PHE A 105 -0.86 -4.34 7.49
C PHE A 105 -0.90 -2.83 7.61
N LEU A 106 -0.40 -2.33 8.71
CA LEU A 106 -0.21 -0.91 8.98
C LEU A 106 1.21 -0.67 9.47
N GLY A 107 1.89 0.34 8.95
CA GLY A 107 3.14 0.83 9.51
C GLY A 107 2.90 1.66 10.77
N CYS A 108 3.91 1.78 11.62
CA CYS A 108 3.79 2.59 12.85
C CYS A 108 3.59 4.10 12.58
N ASP A 109 3.86 4.54 11.38
CA ASP A 109 3.69 5.91 10.89
C ASP A 109 2.48 6.11 9.97
N ASP A 110 1.61 5.10 9.84
CA ASP A 110 0.39 5.15 9.04
C ASP A 110 -0.85 5.41 9.92
N VAL A 111 -1.98 5.71 9.29
CA VAL A 111 -3.28 5.92 9.97
C VAL A 111 -4.35 5.09 9.28
N LEU A 112 -5.06 4.26 10.04
CA LEU A 112 -6.22 3.52 9.55
C LEU A 112 -7.46 4.39 9.65
N LEU A 113 -8.16 4.61 8.55
CA LEU A 113 -9.41 5.36 8.53
C LEU A 113 -10.58 4.46 8.99
N ASP A 114 -11.66 5.07 9.48
CA ASP A 114 -12.83 4.33 9.98
C ASP A 114 -13.72 3.81 8.83
N ALA A 115 -13.16 2.91 8.03
CA ALA A 115 -13.78 2.31 6.85
C ALA A 115 -14.09 0.81 7.00
N LEU A 116 -13.57 0.16 8.07
CA LEU A 116 -13.65 -1.30 8.21
C LEU A 116 -15.09 -1.81 8.25
N GLY A 117 -16.02 -1.07 8.83
CA GLY A 117 -17.44 -1.43 8.85
C GLY A 117 -18.06 -1.56 7.45
N LYS A 118 -17.80 -0.58 6.57
CA LYS A 118 -18.27 -0.61 5.19
C LYS A 118 -17.58 -1.70 4.36
N ILE A 119 -16.28 -1.86 4.58
CA ILE A 119 -15.44 -2.83 3.87
C ILE A 119 -15.87 -4.26 4.21
N SER A 120 -16.02 -4.58 5.49
CA SER A 120 -16.36 -5.93 5.96
C SER A 120 -17.66 -6.46 5.35
N GLY A 121 -18.63 -5.58 5.12
CA GLY A 121 -19.87 -5.96 4.47
C GLY A 121 -19.78 -6.30 2.99
N GLN A 122 -18.79 -5.78 2.32
CA GLN A 122 -18.55 -6.04 0.91
C GLN A 122 -17.67 -7.30 0.68
N MET A 123 -17.04 -7.84 1.74
CA MET A 123 -16.21 -9.04 1.69
C MET A 123 -17.06 -10.31 1.63
N ALA A 124 -17.42 -10.73 0.42
CA ALA A 124 -18.31 -11.89 0.18
C ALA A 124 -17.54 -13.17 -0.13
N ASP A 125 -16.41 -13.08 -0.84
CA ASP A 125 -15.59 -14.22 -1.24
C ASP A 125 -14.45 -14.42 -0.21
N PRO A 126 -14.44 -15.52 0.58
CA PRO A 126 -13.46 -15.76 1.65
C PRO A 126 -12.03 -15.98 1.13
N ASP A 127 -11.85 -16.23 -0.16
CA ASP A 127 -10.56 -16.47 -0.78
C ASP A 127 -10.03 -15.29 -1.59
N ALA A 128 -10.81 -14.21 -1.70
CA ALA A 128 -10.41 -13.01 -2.44
C ALA A 128 -9.55 -12.07 -1.58
N VAL A 129 -8.52 -11.49 -2.21
CA VAL A 129 -7.85 -10.29 -1.71
C VAL A 129 -8.72 -9.08 -2.03
N TYR A 130 -9.13 -8.35 -1.00
CA TYR A 130 -9.84 -7.09 -1.17
C TYR A 130 -8.86 -5.93 -1.05
N TYR A 131 -9.08 -4.86 -1.80
CA TYR A 131 -8.24 -3.68 -1.71
C TYR A 131 -9.03 -2.41 -1.98
N GLY A 132 -8.66 -1.34 -1.29
CA GLY A 132 -9.23 -0.02 -1.43
C GLY A 132 -8.20 1.01 -1.87
N ASP A 133 -8.53 2.27 -1.63
CA ASP A 133 -7.68 3.41 -1.89
C ASP A 133 -6.92 3.82 -0.62
N ALA A 134 -5.82 4.54 -0.79
CA ALA A 134 -5.07 5.15 0.31
C ALA A 134 -4.77 6.63 -0.03
N ILE A 135 -4.48 7.43 0.98
CA ILE A 135 -4.09 8.82 0.81
C ILE A 135 -2.59 8.96 1.09
N PHE A 136 -1.86 9.60 0.19
CA PHE A 136 -0.48 10.03 0.44
C PHE A 136 -0.45 11.13 1.49
N ARG A 137 0.26 10.91 2.60
CA ARG A 137 0.35 11.93 3.67
C ARG A 137 0.98 13.22 3.19
N SER A 138 1.99 13.15 2.31
CA SER A 138 2.74 14.32 1.85
C SER A 138 1.94 15.25 0.95
N SER A 139 1.01 14.72 0.14
CA SER A 139 0.30 15.48 -0.89
C SER A 139 -1.20 15.56 -0.69
N GLY A 140 -1.78 14.69 0.16
CA GLY A 140 -3.22 14.51 0.29
C GLY A 140 -3.88 13.84 -0.92
N ASN A 141 -3.11 13.44 -1.94
CA ASN A 141 -3.65 12.79 -3.12
C ASN A 141 -4.05 11.35 -2.82
N THR A 142 -5.13 10.91 -3.46
CA THR A 142 -5.56 9.51 -3.38
C THR A 142 -4.73 8.64 -4.33
N PHE A 143 -4.28 7.52 -3.80
CA PHE A 143 -3.63 6.44 -4.53
C PHE A 143 -4.53 5.20 -4.49
N GLY A 144 -4.95 4.70 -5.64
CA GLY A 144 -5.84 3.55 -5.69
C GLY A 144 -6.53 3.37 -7.04
N GLY A 145 -7.79 2.93 -6.99
CA GLY A 145 -8.58 2.58 -8.17
C GLY A 145 -8.30 1.16 -8.67
N LYS A 146 -9.06 0.70 -9.65
CA LYS A 146 -8.96 -0.66 -10.19
C LYS A 146 -7.59 -0.92 -10.82
N PHE A 147 -6.98 -2.04 -10.47
CA PHE A 147 -5.75 -2.53 -11.06
C PHE A 147 -6.05 -3.52 -12.20
N SER A 148 -5.21 -3.44 -13.23
CA SER A 148 -5.09 -4.44 -14.29
C SER A 148 -3.70 -5.08 -14.21
N LYS A 149 -3.49 -6.21 -14.90
CA LYS A 149 -2.15 -6.83 -15.00
C LYS A 149 -1.12 -5.87 -15.59
N PHE A 150 -1.49 -5.00 -16.54
CA PHE A 150 -0.60 -3.95 -17.08
C PHE A 150 -0.22 -2.93 -16.02
N ARG A 151 -1.19 -2.48 -15.21
CA ARG A 151 -0.91 -1.55 -14.13
C ARG A 151 -0.05 -2.21 -13.05
N LEU A 152 -0.34 -3.47 -12.68
CA LEU A 152 0.44 -4.21 -11.71
C LEU A 152 1.88 -4.48 -12.19
N ALA A 153 2.12 -4.74 -13.48
CA ALA A 153 3.47 -4.87 -14.01
C ALA A 153 4.31 -3.60 -13.81
N ARG A 154 3.66 -2.43 -13.77
CA ARG A 154 4.29 -1.12 -13.61
C ARG A 154 4.37 -0.64 -12.16
N GLN A 155 3.33 -0.86 -11.36
CA GLN A 155 3.11 -0.22 -10.07
C GLN A 155 2.45 -1.18 -9.09
N ASN A 156 2.93 -1.20 -7.84
CA ASN A 156 2.32 -1.98 -6.78
C ASN A 156 0.98 -1.39 -6.31
N PHE A 157 0.20 -2.20 -5.60
CA PHE A 157 -0.88 -1.74 -4.73
C PHE A 157 -0.31 -1.01 -3.50
N CYS A 158 -1.14 -0.22 -2.81
CA CYS A 158 -0.80 0.24 -1.48
C CYS A 158 -1.15 -0.87 -0.47
N HIS A 159 -0.15 -1.50 0.15
CA HIS A 159 -0.40 -2.63 1.04
C HIS A 159 -1.16 -2.23 2.32
N GLN A 160 -1.10 -0.95 2.74
CA GLN A 160 -1.91 -0.40 3.82
C GLN A 160 -3.40 -0.23 3.49
N ALA A 161 -3.81 -0.63 2.29
CA ALA A 161 -5.20 -0.67 1.86
C ALA A 161 -5.61 -2.06 1.33
N MET A 162 -4.86 -3.12 1.66
CA MET A 162 -5.08 -4.48 1.18
C MET A 162 -5.47 -5.42 2.32
N PHE A 163 -6.47 -6.24 2.07
CA PHE A 163 -6.99 -7.25 2.99
C PHE A 163 -6.73 -8.63 2.40
N TYR A 164 -5.75 -9.33 2.94
CA TYR A 164 -5.36 -10.66 2.49
C TYR A 164 -6.18 -11.72 3.24
N PRO A 165 -6.88 -12.64 2.54
CA PRO A 165 -7.66 -13.69 3.20
C PRO A 165 -6.76 -14.71 3.89
N ARG A 166 -7.32 -15.43 4.87
CA ARG A 166 -6.60 -16.44 5.65
C ARG A 166 -5.94 -17.50 4.76
N SER A 167 -6.62 -17.94 3.71
CA SER A 167 -6.10 -18.89 2.72
C SER A 167 -4.84 -18.40 2.00
N VAL A 168 -4.63 -17.07 1.94
CA VAL A 168 -3.46 -16.44 1.35
C VAL A 168 -2.38 -16.21 2.39
N TYR A 169 -2.64 -15.44 3.46
CA TYR A 169 -1.59 -15.05 4.40
C TYR A 169 -1.03 -16.21 5.25
N LYS A 170 -1.74 -17.36 5.33
CA LYS A 170 -1.22 -18.58 5.95
C LYS A 170 -0.43 -19.47 4.99
N LYS A 171 -0.61 -19.28 3.68
CA LYS A 171 0.02 -20.15 2.66
C LYS A 171 1.25 -19.50 2.02
N TYR A 172 1.21 -18.19 1.81
CA TYR A 172 2.26 -17.43 1.13
C TYR A 172 3.03 -16.59 2.15
N SER A 173 4.33 -16.39 1.92
CA SER A 173 5.20 -15.58 2.77
C SER A 173 5.87 -14.49 1.96
N TYR A 174 6.17 -13.37 2.60
CA TYR A 174 7.01 -12.34 2.02
C TYR A 174 8.44 -12.83 1.92
N SER A 175 9.07 -12.64 0.75
CA SER A 175 10.46 -13.03 0.52
C SER A 175 11.41 -12.06 1.19
N LEU A 176 12.29 -12.57 2.06
CA LEU A 176 13.33 -11.75 2.73
C LEU A 176 14.49 -11.37 1.81
N ALA A 177 14.49 -11.85 0.56
CA ALA A 177 15.46 -11.42 -0.45
C ALA A 177 15.25 -9.96 -0.88
N TYR A 178 14.02 -9.44 -0.76
CA TYR A 178 13.67 -8.08 -1.10
C TYR A 178 13.61 -7.22 0.16
N ARG A 179 14.35 -6.11 0.15
CA ARG A 179 14.42 -5.23 1.31
C ARG A 179 13.19 -4.33 1.47
N TRP A 180 12.66 -3.81 0.34
CA TRP A 180 11.60 -2.79 0.34
C TRP A 180 10.39 -3.11 -0.52
N LEU A 181 10.50 -4.08 -1.46
CA LEU A 181 9.46 -4.38 -2.45
C LEU A 181 9.01 -5.86 -2.42
N ALA A 182 9.14 -6.56 -1.26
CA ALA A 182 8.64 -7.92 -1.15
C ALA A 182 7.11 -7.99 -1.23
N ASP A 183 6.39 -6.97 -0.79
CA ASP A 183 4.94 -6.85 -0.94
C ASP A 183 4.54 -6.72 -2.42
N TYR A 184 5.34 -6.05 -3.24
CA TYR A 184 5.12 -5.99 -4.67
C TYR A 184 5.32 -7.36 -5.33
N ALA A 185 6.43 -8.05 -5.01
CA ALA A 185 6.68 -9.40 -5.48
C ALA A 185 5.56 -10.38 -5.05
N TYR A 186 5.09 -10.22 -3.82
CA TYR A 186 3.99 -11.00 -3.25
C TYR A 186 2.70 -10.81 -4.05
N ASN A 187 2.29 -9.57 -4.32
CA ASN A 187 1.09 -9.26 -5.08
C ASN A 187 1.15 -9.77 -6.52
N ILE A 188 2.31 -9.63 -7.21
CA ILE A 188 2.53 -10.20 -8.55
C ILE A 188 2.35 -11.72 -8.51
N THR A 189 2.92 -12.39 -7.50
CA THR A 189 2.83 -13.84 -7.32
C THR A 189 1.39 -14.30 -7.09
N LEU A 190 0.64 -13.60 -6.24
CA LEU A 190 -0.76 -13.93 -5.96
C LEU A 190 -1.66 -13.78 -7.20
N VAL A 191 -1.47 -12.71 -7.98
CA VAL A 191 -2.21 -12.53 -9.26
C VAL A 191 -1.82 -13.63 -10.26
N GLY A 192 -0.56 -14.04 -10.27
CA GLY A 192 -0.08 -15.17 -11.08
C GLY A 192 -0.68 -16.51 -10.66
N ALA A 193 -0.93 -16.69 -9.37
CA ALA A 193 -1.61 -17.87 -8.82
C ALA A 193 -3.14 -17.83 -8.99
N ALA A 194 -3.67 -16.88 -9.76
CA ALA A 194 -5.09 -16.67 -10.03
C ALA A 194 -5.94 -16.40 -8.78
N ILE A 195 -5.34 -15.89 -7.70
CA ILE A 195 -6.09 -15.42 -6.54
C ILE A 195 -6.96 -14.22 -6.98
N PRO A 196 -8.26 -14.21 -6.64
CA PRO A 196 -9.15 -13.09 -6.98
C PRO A 196 -8.74 -11.80 -6.25
N PHE A 197 -8.72 -10.68 -6.98
CA PHE A 197 -8.50 -9.34 -6.41
C PHE A 197 -9.73 -8.49 -6.66
N VAL A 198 -10.36 -8.01 -5.60
CA VAL A 198 -11.61 -7.24 -5.64
C VAL A 198 -11.37 -5.82 -5.14
N TYR A 199 -11.62 -4.85 -6.00
CA TYR A 199 -11.51 -3.44 -5.66
C TYR A 199 -12.76 -2.95 -4.92
N LEU A 200 -12.53 -2.31 -3.79
CA LEU A 200 -13.54 -1.60 -3.00
C LEU A 200 -13.31 -0.09 -3.18
N ALA A 201 -14.34 0.65 -3.54
CA ALA A 201 -14.24 2.10 -3.74
C ALA A 201 -14.29 2.85 -2.37
N GLU A 202 -13.41 2.44 -1.44
CA GLU A 202 -13.30 3.00 -0.09
C GLU A 202 -11.87 3.42 0.18
N VAL A 203 -11.68 4.55 0.86
CA VAL A 203 -10.38 5.01 1.33
C VAL A 203 -10.10 4.36 2.68
N VAL A 204 -9.03 3.55 2.73
CA VAL A 204 -8.71 2.69 3.88
C VAL A 204 -7.74 3.34 4.85
N SER A 205 -6.72 4.01 4.33
CA SER A 205 -5.60 4.50 5.13
C SER A 205 -5.01 5.81 4.61
N VAL A 206 -4.31 6.50 5.51
CA VAL A 206 -3.34 7.56 5.16
C VAL A 206 -1.96 6.97 5.41
N PHE A 207 -1.10 6.89 4.39
CA PHE A 207 0.21 6.31 4.53
C PHE A 207 1.35 7.32 4.31
N ASN A 208 2.48 7.05 4.95
CA ASN A 208 3.68 7.87 4.82
C ASN A 208 4.46 7.48 3.56
N ASP A 209 4.33 8.28 2.51
CA ASP A 209 4.96 8.08 1.21
C ASP A 209 6.45 8.47 1.15
N LYS A 210 7.04 8.85 2.29
CA LYS A 210 8.49 9.16 2.43
C LYS A 210 9.27 8.03 3.11
N GLY A 211 8.67 6.87 3.26
CA GLY A 211 9.29 5.71 3.91
C GLY A 211 10.36 5.01 3.05
N GLY A 212 10.88 3.88 3.56
CA GLY A 212 11.97 3.11 2.93
C GLY A 212 11.66 2.60 1.51
N SER A 213 10.40 2.32 1.19
CA SER A 213 9.99 1.83 -0.14
C SER A 213 10.28 2.84 -1.28
N SER A 214 10.44 4.13 -0.96
CA SER A 214 10.82 5.16 -1.92
C SER A 214 12.27 5.09 -2.40
N GLN A 215 13.12 4.30 -1.72
CA GLN A 215 14.55 4.16 -2.03
C GLN A 215 14.86 3.17 -3.16
N GLY A 216 13.83 2.42 -3.62
CA GLY A 216 14.01 1.34 -4.58
C GLY A 216 14.58 0.06 -3.97
N ASP A 217 14.58 -1.03 -4.73
CA ASP A 217 15.07 -2.35 -4.30
C ASP A 217 15.81 -3.01 -5.46
N VAL A 218 17.13 -3.06 -5.36
CA VAL A 218 18.01 -3.55 -6.44
C VAL A 218 17.70 -5.02 -6.76
N GLU A 219 17.47 -5.85 -5.73
CA GLU A 219 17.18 -7.27 -5.92
C GLU A 219 15.82 -7.48 -6.61
N PHE A 220 14.83 -6.67 -6.25
CA PHE A 220 13.53 -6.69 -6.92
C PHE A 220 13.66 -6.25 -8.39
N GLU A 221 14.36 -5.15 -8.68
CA GLU A 221 14.54 -4.68 -10.07
C GLU A 221 15.26 -5.71 -10.93
N ASN A 222 16.26 -6.41 -10.40
CA ASN A 222 16.97 -7.49 -11.11
C ASN A 222 16.04 -8.67 -11.45
N ARG A 223 15.09 -8.98 -10.59
CA ARG A 223 14.17 -10.12 -10.74
C ARG A 223 12.80 -9.75 -11.33
N LYS A 224 12.47 -8.47 -11.39
CA LYS A 224 11.15 -7.97 -11.80
C LYS A 224 10.70 -8.55 -13.16
N PHE A 225 11.57 -8.52 -14.16
CA PHE A 225 11.24 -9.05 -15.49
C PHE A 225 10.87 -10.55 -15.41
N SER A 226 11.70 -11.36 -14.78
CA SER A 226 11.47 -12.80 -14.65
C SER A 226 10.20 -13.09 -13.84
N LEU A 227 9.97 -12.35 -12.76
CA LEU A 227 8.79 -12.46 -11.92
C LEU A 227 7.50 -12.12 -12.68
N ILE A 228 7.50 -11.04 -13.46
CA ILE A 228 6.35 -10.66 -14.30
C ILE A 228 6.12 -11.71 -15.39
N CYS A 229 7.19 -12.18 -16.07
CA CYS A 229 7.08 -13.24 -17.08
C CYS A 229 6.39 -14.50 -16.52
N SER A 230 6.87 -14.99 -15.38
CA SER A 230 6.37 -16.24 -14.81
C SER A 230 4.96 -16.11 -14.22
N SER A 231 4.61 -14.95 -13.67
CA SER A 231 3.36 -14.76 -12.93
C SER A 231 2.25 -14.11 -13.76
N LEU A 232 2.56 -13.09 -14.55
CA LEU A 232 1.57 -12.34 -15.33
C LEU A 232 1.57 -12.70 -16.81
N GLY A 233 2.72 -13.18 -17.33
CA GLY A 233 2.95 -13.53 -18.73
C GLY A 233 3.97 -12.63 -19.43
N SER A 234 4.67 -13.19 -20.43
CA SER A 234 5.77 -12.52 -21.14
C SER A 234 5.38 -11.21 -21.84
N MET A 235 4.15 -11.11 -22.31
CA MET A 235 3.63 -9.89 -22.93
C MET A 235 3.68 -8.69 -21.97
N TYR A 236 3.30 -8.89 -20.70
CA TYR A 236 3.30 -7.82 -19.68
C TYR A 236 4.73 -7.41 -19.31
N ALA A 237 5.65 -8.39 -19.21
CA ALA A 237 7.06 -8.12 -18.94
C ALA A 237 7.72 -7.33 -20.09
N LEU A 238 7.48 -7.74 -21.34
CA LEU A 238 8.00 -7.05 -22.52
C LEU A 238 7.45 -5.62 -22.61
N PHE A 239 6.14 -5.45 -22.43
CA PHE A 239 5.50 -4.13 -22.44
C PHE A 239 6.12 -3.19 -21.40
N GLU A 240 6.28 -3.65 -20.14
CA GLU A 240 6.87 -2.84 -19.08
C GLU A 240 8.34 -2.49 -19.38
N THR A 241 9.11 -3.44 -19.91
CA THR A 241 10.50 -3.20 -20.29
C THR A 241 10.62 -2.16 -21.40
N LEU A 242 9.84 -2.29 -22.48
CA LEU A 242 9.82 -1.32 -23.58
C LEU A 242 9.41 0.08 -23.08
N ARG A 243 8.36 0.16 -22.26
CA ARG A 243 7.91 1.41 -21.66
C ARG A 243 9.02 2.06 -20.83
N SER A 244 9.67 1.29 -19.94
CA SER A 244 10.76 1.77 -19.09
C SER A 244 11.97 2.26 -19.92
N LEU A 245 12.32 1.57 -21.00
CA LEU A 245 13.37 2.00 -21.92
C LEU A 245 13.03 3.32 -22.62
N ILE A 246 11.78 3.47 -23.08
CA ILE A 246 11.30 4.71 -23.71
C ILE A 246 11.36 5.86 -22.72
N GLU A 247 10.85 5.69 -21.48
CA GLU A 247 10.88 6.73 -20.46
C GLU A 247 12.31 7.15 -20.12
N ARG A 248 13.22 6.20 -19.92
CA ARG A 248 14.66 6.48 -19.67
C ARG A 248 15.32 7.22 -20.83
N SER A 249 14.94 6.92 -22.09
CA SER A 249 15.46 7.57 -23.27
C SER A 249 14.95 9.01 -23.38
N VAL A 250 13.66 9.22 -23.13
CA VAL A 250 13.03 10.56 -23.10
C VAL A 250 13.64 11.40 -22.00
N ASP A 251 13.80 10.88 -20.79
CA ASP A 251 14.42 11.62 -19.66
C ASP A 251 15.87 12.03 -20.00
N LYS A 252 16.68 11.12 -20.59
CA LYS A 252 18.05 11.44 -21.01
C LYS A 252 18.09 12.53 -22.09
N THR A 253 17.22 12.42 -23.10
CA THR A 253 17.15 13.41 -24.19
C THR A 253 16.72 14.77 -23.65
N VAL A 254 15.73 14.81 -22.75
CA VAL A 254 15.25 16.06 -22.15
C VAL A 254 16.28 16.68 -21.20
N ILE A 255 17.00 15.87 -20.42
CA ILE A 255 18.11 16.36 -19.59
C ILE A 255 19.20 16.98 -20.50
N THR A 256 19.56 16.31 -21.59
CA THR A 256 20.54 16.83 -22.56
C THR A 256 20.07 18.12 -23.21
N ILE A 257 18.83 18.16 -23.70
CA ILE A 257 18.21 19.38 -24.25
C ILE A 257 18.13 20.46 -23.17
N GLY A 258 17.78 20.11 -21.95
CA GLY A 258 17.71 21.03 -20.81
C GLY A 258 19.06 21.68 -20.49
N VAL A 259 20.16 20.90 -20.51
CA VAL A 259 21.51 21.44 -20.31
C VAL A 259 21.90 22.41 -21.43
N VAL A 260 21.62 22.06 -22.68
CA VAL A 260 21.88 22.91 -23.84
C VAL A 260 21.03 24.18 -23.80
N LEU A 261 19.74 24.09 -23.53
CA LEU A 261 18.85 25.23 -23.44
C LEU A 261 19.22 26.18 -22.28
N LYS A 262 19.67 25.63 -21.15
CA LYS A 262 20.13 26.44 -20.00
C LYS A 262 21.38 27.28 -20.35
N SER A 263 22.25 26.78 -21.21
CA SER A 263 23.44 27.50 -21.66
C SER A 263 23.16 28.55 -22.76
N LEU A 264 22.06 28.40 -23.50
CA LEU A 264 21.72 29.21 -24.64
C LEU A 264 20.61 30.25 -24.38
N LEU A 265 19.75 30.01 -23.37
CA LEU A 265 18.57 30.87 -23.11
C LEU A 265 18.78 31.78 -21.92
N PRO A 266 18.22 33.01 -21.96
CA PRO A 266 18.10 33.86 -20.79
C PRO A 266 17.35 33.16 -19.65
N TYR A 267 17.71 33.45 -18.40
CA TYR A 267 17.20 32.80 -17.19
C TYR A 267 15.65 32.74 -17.08
N SER A 268 14.96 33.82 -17.57
CA SER A 268 13.49 33.87 -17.60
C SER A 268 12.86 32.80 -18.50
N TYR A 269 13.44 32.56 -19.68
CA TYR A 269 12.97 31.53 -20.61
C TYR A 269 13.26 30.12 -20.09
N TRP A 270 14.39 29.92 -19.40
CA TRP A 270 14.71 28.67 -18.74
C TRP A 270 13.71 28.31 -17.63
N LYS A 271 13.32 29.28 -16.79
CA LYS A 271 12.27 29.08 -15.77
C LYS A 271 10.92 28.72 -16.39
N TYR A 272 10.54 29.35 -17.49
CA TYR A 272 9.32 29.03 -18.22
C TYR A 272 9.34 27.59 -18.76
N PHE A 273 10.43 27.17 -19.36
CA PHE A 273 10.64 25.79 -19.85
C PHE A 273 10.52 24.77 -18.71
N GLN A 274 11.16 25.01 -17.57
CA GLN A 274 11.04 24.14 -16.39
C GLN A 274 9.60 24.02 -15.88
N SER A 275 8.86 25.12 -15.87
CA SER A 275 7.45 25.14 -15.44
C SER A 275 6.57 24.33 -16.40
N MET A 276 6.76 24.52 -17.70
CA MET A 276 6.03 23.79 -18.74
C MET A 276 6.32 22.28 -18.66
N TRP A 277 7.59 21.91 -18.48
CA TRP A 277 8.02 20.51 -18.34
C TRP A 277 7.43 19.83 -17.12
N ARG A 278 7.42 20.50 -15.97
CA ARG A 278 6.76 19.97 -14.76
C ARG A 278 5.26 19.71 -14.99
N LYS A 279 4.57 20.60 -15.70
CA LYS A 279 3.15 20.43 -16.03
C LYS A 279 2.91 19.24 -16.96
N LEU A 280 3.79 18.98 -17.93
CA LEU A 280 3.69 17.85 -18.82
C LEU A 280 3.97 16.52 -18.09
N ARG A 281 4.99 16.46 -17.23
CA ARG A 281 5.35 15.29 -16.44
C ARG A 281 4.26 14.87 -15.44
N ASN A 282 3.52 15.83 -14.90
CA ASN A 282 2.41 15.55 -13.96
C ASN A 282 1.11 15.13 -14.65
N LYS A 283 1.05 15.18 -15.98
CA LYS A 283 -0.16 14.85 -16.77
C LYS A 283 -0.17 13.40 -17.27
N TYR A 284 0.97 12.71 -17.18
CA TYR A 284 1.18 11.31 -17.56
C TYR A 284 1.79 10.52 -16.41
#